data_3b7aafb7edadbe992dd2c943f110db52
#
_entry.id   3b7aafb7edadbe992dd2c943f110db52
#
_cell.length_a   1.000
_cell.length_b   1.000
_cell.length_c   1.000
_cell.angle_alpha   90.00
_cell.angle_beta   90.00
_cell.angle_gamma   90.00
#
_symmetry.space_group_name_H-M   'P 1'
#
loop_
_entity.id
_entity.type
_entity.pdbx_description
1 polymer ?
#
loop_
_entity_poly.entity_id
_entity_poly.type
_entity_poly.pdbx_seq_one_letter_code
_entity_poly.pdbx_strand_id
1 'polypeptide(L)'
;MIRVLKYNFFIFIFIITFSLNAKDEIKIGISTFLSGGAASSFGIPLKQGLEFMFKAINEGSVPAPYNTPGIAGKKVSFFFIDESGGSTKQVAEFRNMVQRQKVDVVMGYISSGDCLAIPSVADELKQLTVLIDCGTPRVFEESSYKYVFRTGPHAAMDNIAGALYLKRKGIVPKRVAAINQN
;
A
#
# COMPACT_ATOMS: atom_id res chain seq x y z
N MET A 1 51.79 -60.84 -9.48
CA MET A 1 52.17 -59.45 -9.16
C MET A 1 51.14 -58.53 -9.80
N ILE A 2 50.07 -58.21 -9.07
CA ILE A 2 48.92 -57.46 -9.58
C ILE A 2 49.04 -56.01 -9.05
N ARG A 3 49.23 -55.03 -9.96
CA ARG A 3 49.24 -53.61 -9.63
C ARG A 3 47.81 -53.12 -9.47
N VAL A 4 47.42 -52.73 -8.26
CA VAL A 4 46.17 -52.03 -7.99
C VAL A 4 46.37 -50.56 -8.31
N LEU A 5 45.69 -50.09 -9.34
CA LEU A 5 45.62 -48.68 -9.74
C LEU A 5 44.63 -47.97 -8.83
N LYS A 6 45.11 -47.10 -7.94
CA LYS A 6 44.25 -46.23 -7.11
C LYS A 6 43.73 -45.05 -7.93
N TYR A 7 42.44 -45.04 -8.28
CA TYR A 7 41.76 -43.87 -8.83
C TYR A 7 41.39 -42.92 -7.69
N ASN A 8 42.08 -41.80 -7.60
CA ASN A 8 41.66 -40.68 -6.78
C ASN A 8 40.55 -39.95 -7.51
N PHE A 9 39.29 -40.13 -7.06
CA PHE A 9 38.13 -39.42 -7.55
C PHE A 9 38.09 -38.09 -6.82
N PHE A 10 38.57 -37.01 -7.46
CA PHE A 10 38.44 -35.64 -6.98
C PHE A 10 37.02 -35.15 -7.26
N ILE A 11 36.14 -35.15 -6.25
CA ILE A 11 34.82 -34.51 -6.34
C ILE A 11 35.02 -33.01 -6.23
N PHE A 12 34.93 -32.31 -7.37
CA PHE A 12 34.92 -30.87 -7.43
C PHE A 12 33.49 -30.40 -7.07
N ILE A 13 33.22 -30.05 -5.80
CA ILE A 13 31.96 -29.45 -5.38
C ILE A 13 31.96 -27.98 -5.89
N PHE A 14 31.28 -27.77 -6.99
CA PHE A 14 31.01 -26.42 -7.51
C PHE A 14 29.95 -25.77 -6.60
N ILE A 15 30.38 -25.02 -5.57
CA ILE A 15 29.48 -24.20 -4.75
C ILE A 15 29.07 -23.02 -5.62
N ILE A 16 27.91 -23.15 -6.28
CA ILE A 16 27.25 -22.03 -6.92
C ILE A 16 26.71 -21.14 -5.80
N THR A 17 27.49 -20.13 -5.42
CA THR A 17 26.99 -19.03 -4.59
C THR A 17 26.00 -18.25 -5.42
N PHE A 18 24.71 -18.57 -5.29
CA PHE A 18 23.66 -17.65 -5.68
C PHE A 18 23.79 -16.42 -4.78
N SER A 19 24.45 -15.38 -5.26
CA SER A 19 24.28 -14.05 -4.68
C SER A 19 22.82 -13.67 -4.86
N LEU A 20 22.00 -13.93 -3.84
CA LEU A 20 20.73 -13.28 -3.69
C LEU A 20 21.05 -11.78 -3.59
N ASN A 21 20.94 -11.07 -4.69
CA ASN A 21 20.92 -9.62 -4.68
C ASN A 21 19.68 -9.22 -3.85
N ALA A 22 19.86 -9.12 -2.53
CA ALA A 22 18.87 -8.53 -1.67
C ALA A 22 18.71 -7.08 -2.16
N LYS A 23 17.49 -6.74 -2.61
CA LYS A 23 17.16 -5.39 -3.02
C LYS A 23 17.54 -4.44 -1.87
N ASP A 24 18.37 -3.46 -2.13
CA ASP A 24 18.87 -2.50 -1.11
C ASP A 24 17.81 -1.45 -0.75
N GLU A 25 16.69 -1.44 -1.46
CA GLU A 25 15.58 -0.51 -1.24
C GLU A 25 14.23 -1.22 -1.25
N ILE A 26 13.26 -0.58 -0.56
CA ILE A 26 11.83 -0.89 -0.67
C ILE A 26 11.22 0.23 -1.51
N LYS A 27 10.65 -0.14 -2.66
CA LYS A 27 10.06 0.80 -3.61
C LYS A 27 8.54 0.85 -3.45
N ILE A 28 7.99 2.03 -3.17
CA ILE A 28 6.57 2.25 -2.92
C ILE A 28 5.98 3.11 -4.05
N GLY A 29 4.94 2.61 -4.70
CA GLY A 29 4.11 3.39 -5.62
C GLY A 29 2.88 3.93 -4.90
N ILE A 30 2.58 5.22 -5.03
CA ILE A 30 1.51 5.87 -4.29
C ILE A 30 0.54 6.52 -5.26
N SER A 31 -0.75 6.13 -5.19
CA SER A 31 -1.82 6.78 -5.93
C SER A 31 -2.59 7.72 -5.01
N THR A 32 -2.72 8.99 -5.41
CA THR A 32 -3.52 9.98 -4.70
C THR A 32 -3.88 11.13 -5.63
N PHE A 33 -4.91 11.91 -5.30
CA PHE A 33 -5.31 13.06 -6.12
C PHE A 33 -4.24 14.15 -6.11
N LEU A 34 -3.55 14.34 -7.23
CA LEU A 34 -2.61 15.45 -7.44
C LEU A 34 -3.26 16.60 -8.22
N SER A 35 -4.40 16.34 -8.85
CA SER A 35 -5.22 17.31 -9.58
C SER A 35 -6.71 17.09 -9.33
N GLY A 36 -7.53 18.04 -9.78
CA GLY A 36 -8.98 17.99 -9.62
C GLY A 36 -9.48 18.39 -8.23
N GLY A 37 -10.78 18.22 -7.99
CA GLY A 37 -11.46 18.74 -6.80
C GLY A 37 -11.03 18.13 -5.46
N ALA A 38 -10.52 16.90 -5.47
CA ALA A 38 -10.05 16.22 -4.25
C ALA A 38 -8.57 16.48 -3.93
N ALA A 39 -7.84 17.16 -4.81
CA ALA A 39 -6.40 17.36 -4.65
C ALA A 39 -6.08 18.19 -3.39
N SER A 40 -6.71 19.36 -3.24
CA SER A 40 -6.40 20.29 -2.15
C SER A 40 -6.81 19.76 -0.77
N SER A 41 -7.92 19.02 -0.69
CA SER A 41 -8.49 18.57 0.58
C SER A 41 -7.90 17.23 1.05
N PHE A 42 -7.45 16.38 0.13
CA PHE A 42 -6.99 15.02 0.44
C PHE A 42 -5.60 14.74 -0.12
N GLY A 43 -5.43 14.81 -1.44
CA GLY A 43 -4.25 14.28 -2.12
C GLY A 43 -2.96 15.04 -1.81
N ILE A 44 -2.97 16.36 -1.84
CA ILE A 44 -1.78 17.17 -1.55
C ILE A 44 -1.35 17.06 -0.08
N PRO A 45 -2.26 17.16 0.91
CA PRO A 45 -1.90 16.90 2.31
C PRO A 45 -1.33 15.49 2.54
N LEU A 46 -1.93 14.46 1.92
CA LEU A 46 -1.42 13.10 2.00
C LEU A 46 -0.01 12.99 1.42
N LYS A 47 0.22 13.56 0.24
CA LYS A 47 1.55 13.60 -0.41
C LYS A 47 2.59 14.21 0.52
N GLN A 48 2.31 15.40 1.05
CA GLN A 48 3.24 16.11 1.95
C GLN A 48 3.52 15.31 3.24
N GLY A 49 2.48 14.70 3.82
CA GLY A 49 2.62 13.86 5.01
C GLY A 49 3.49 12.63 4.76
N LEU A 50 3.30 11.95 3.63
CA LEU A 50 4.10 10.77 3.25
C LEU A 50 5.54 11.15 2.91
N GLU A 51 5.79 12.26 2.22
CA GLU A 51 7.14 12.76 1.94
C GLU A 51 7.91 13.03 3.24
N PHE A 52 7.27 13.70 4.20
CA PHE A 52 7.85 13.94 5.52
C PHE A 52 8.12 12.63 6.27
N MET A 53 7.14 11.72 6.30
CA MET A 53 7.25 10.45 7.02
C MET A 53 8.34 9.55 6.44
N PHE A 54 8.41 9.38 5.13
CA PHE A 54 9.44 8.54 4.51
C PHE A 54 10.84 9.13 4.65
N LYS A 55 10.97 10.46 4.65
CA LYS A 55 12.22 11.11 5.01
C LYS A 55 12.63 10.74 6.44
N ALA A 56 11.73 10.92 7.41
CA ALA A 56 12.00 10.61 8.81
C ALA A 56 12.34 9.11 9.02
N ILE A 57 11.65 8.20 8.33
CA ILE A 57 11.95 6.76 8.35
C ILE A 57 13.36 6.50 7.80
N ASN A 58 13.71 7.08 6.68
CA ASN A 58 15.03 6.89 6.08
C ASN A 58 16.18 7.44 6.93
N GLU A 59 15.92 8.49 7.70
CA GLU A 59 16.86 9.09 8.65
C GLU A 59 16.87 8.39 10.02
N GLY A 60 15.93 7.50 10.31
CA GLY A 60 15.76 6.88 11.63
C GLY A 60 15.32 7.86 12.72
N SER A 61 14.68 8.97 12.33
CA SER A 61 14.24 10.03 13.24
C SER A 61 12.79 9.85 13.75
N VAL A 62 12.15 8.72 13.44
CA VAL A 62 10.84 8.35 13.99
C VAL A 62 10.98 7.78 15.41
N PRO A 63 9.92 7.83 16.25
CA PRO A 63 9.97 7.29 17.61
C PRO A 63 10.26 5.78 17.64
N ALA A 64 10.89 5.32 18.75
CA ALA A 64 11.04 3.90 19.02
C ALA A 64 9.66 3.18 19.01
N PRO A 65 9.58 1.93 18.54
CA PRO A 65 10.68 1.04 18.15
C PRO A 65 11.14 1.19 16.68
N TYR A 66 10.69 2.21 15.95
CA TYR A 66 10.93 2.37 14.51
C TYR A 66 12.10 3.33 14.18
N ASN A 67 12.92 3.65 15.17
CA ASN A 67 14.00 4.64 15.09
C ASN A 67 15.31 4.11 14.46
N THR A 68 15.23 3.06 13.68
CA THR A 68 16.34 2.60 12.84
C THR A 68 16.18 3.12 11.41
N PRO A 69 17.26 3.55 10.73
CA PRO A 69 17.16 4.04 9.36
C PRO A 69 16.55 3.03 8.40
N GLY A 70 15.53 3.47 7.66
CA GLY A 70 14.81 2.65 6.69
C GLY A 70 13.86 1.62 7.30
N ILE A 71 13.38 0.71 6.47
CA ILE A 71 12.53 -0.42 6.88
C ILE A 71 13.35 -1.71 6.77
N ALA A 72 13.53 -2.41 7.87
CA ALA A 72 14.39 -3.60 7.95
C ALA A 72 15.82 -3.35 7.39
N GLY A 73 16.37 -2.17 7.65
CA GLY A 73 17.69 -1.75 7.18
C GLY A 73 17.75 -1.35 5.69
N LYS A 74 16.61 -1.28 5.00
CA LYS A 74 16.54 -0.91 3.59
C LYS A 74 15.97 0.50 3.43
N LYS A 75 16.57 1.28 2.54
CA LYS A 75 16.05 2.60 2.20
C LYS A 75 14.67 2.50 1.56
N VAL A 76 13.76 3.40 1.92
CA VAL A 76 12.46 3.55 1.25
C VAL A 76 12.60 4.54 0.10
N SER A 77 12.33 4.08 -1.11
CA SER A 77 12.12 4.93 -2.29
C SER A 77 10.63 4.95 -2.65
N PHE A 78 10.14 6.08 -3.13
CA PHE A 78 8.72 6.22 -3.45
C PHE A 78 8.49 7.22 -4.57
N PHE A 79 7.34 7.10 -5.22
CA PHE A 79 6.85 8.07 -6.20
C PHE A 79 5.33 8.13 -6.18
N PHE A 80 4.80 9.24 -6.68
CA PHE A 80 3.36 9.49 -6.73
C PHE A 80 2.83 9.41 -8.14
N ILE A 81 1.60 8.92 -8.28
CA ILE A 81 0.77 9.04 -9.48
C ILE A 81 -0.53 9.75 -9.14
N ASP A 82 -1.08 10.46 -10.11
CA ASP A 82 -2.33 11.17 -9.95
C ASP A 82 -3.52 10.22 -10.07
N GLU A 83 -4.33 10.13 -9.01
CA GLU A 83 -5.54 9.31 -8.94
C GLU A 83 -6.67 9.85 -9.83
N SER A 84 -6.57 11.07 -10.34
CA SER A 84 -7.57 11.62 -11.24
C SER A 84 -7.69 10.81 -12.54
N GLY A 85 -8.89 10.81 -13.14
CA GLY A 85 -9.16 10.16 -14.43
C GLY A 85 -9.90 8.83 -14.36
N GLY A 86 -10.35 8.42 -13.17
CA GLY A 86 -11.28 7.30 -12.95
C GLY A 86 -10.63 5.91 -12.98
N SER A 87 -11.43 4.91 -12.59
CA SER A 87 -10.95 3.58 -12.24
C SER A 87 -10.28 2.82 -13.36
N THR A 88 -10.69 3.00 -14.61
CA THR A 88 -10.03 2.38 -15.77
C THR A 88 -8.57 2.82 -15.90
N LYS A 89 -8.32 4.14 -15.75
CA LYS A 89 -6.95 4.67 -15.74
C LYS A 89 -6.17 4.14 -14.54
N GLN A 90 -6.78 4.13 -13.36
CA GLN A 90 -6.10 3.68 -12.14
C GLN A 90 -5.71 2.21 -12.20
N VAL A 91 -6.53 1.34 -12.79
CA VAL A 91 -6.17 -0.07 -13.05
C VAL A 91 -4.96 -0.17 -13.99
N ALA A 92 -4.91 0.63 -15.05
CA ALA A 92 -3.77 0.65 -15.97
C ALA A 92 -2.49 1.14 -15.28
N GLU A 93 -2.57 2.21 -14.50
CA GLU A 93 -1.45 2.73 -13.72
C GLU A 93 -0.99 1.75 -12.63
N PHE A 94 -1.91 1.06 -11.95
CA PHE A 94 -1.56 0.00 -11.01
C PHE A 94 -0.72 -1.10 -11.68
N ARG A 95 -1.18 -1.61 -12.84
CA ARG A 95 -0.42 -2.61 -13.61
C ARG A 95 0.95 -2.07 -14.04
N ASN A 96 1.04 -0.80 -14.43
CA ASN A 96 2.29 -0.15 -14.77
C ASN A 96 3.25 -0.10 -13.56
N MET A 97 2.77 0.32 -12.38
CA MET A 97 3.56 0.33 -11.15
C MET A 97 4.12 -1.05 -10.82
N VAL A 98 3.30 -2.08 -10.90
CA VAL A 98 3.69 -3.45 -10.55
C VAL A 98 4.60 -4.08 -11.61
N GLN A 99 4.19 -4.04 -12.86
CA GLN A 99 4.85 -4.81 -13.91
C GLN A 99 6.07 -4.11 -14.52
N ARG A 100 6.05 -2.78 -14.63
CA ARG A 100 7.15 -2.00 -15.23
C ARG A 100 8.02 -1.32 -14.18
N GLN A 101 7.40 -0.63 -13.23
CA GLN A 101 8.14 0.08 -12.17
C GLN A 101 8.67 -0.86 -11.08
N LYS A 102 8.15 -2.11 -11.00
CA LYS A 102 8.58 -3.14 -10.05
C LYS A 102 8.53 -2.68 -8.59
N VAL A 103 7.43 -2.04 -8.21
CA VAL A 103 7.19 -1.63 -6.83
C VAL A 103 7.02 -2.84 -5.91
N ASP A 104 7.47 -2.70 -4.67
CA ASP A 104 7.29 -3.72 -3.64
C ASP A 104 5.93 -3.58 -2.94
N VAL A 105 5.46 -2.32 -2.80
CA VAL A 105 4.17 -1.99 -2.19
C VAL A 105 3.47 -0.92 -3.03
N VAL A 106 2.16 -1.06 -3.18
CA VAL A 106 1.29 0.02 -3.66
C VAL A 106 0.51 0.57 -2.47
N MET A 107 0.46 1.89 -2.31
CA MET A 107 -0.30 2.57 -1.28
C MET A 107 -1.19 3.64 -1.90
N GLY A 108 -2.27 3.98 -1.22
CA GLY A 108 -3.07 5.13 -1.64
C GLY A 108 -4.54 4.82 -1.79
N TYR A 109 -5.11 5.47 -2.78
CA TYR A 109 -6.51 5.50 -3.18
C TYR A 109 -7.44 6.13 -2.14
N ILE A 110 -8.13 7.15 -2.62
CA ILE A 110 -9.14 7.94 -1.89
C ILE A 110 -10.52 7.69 -2.50
N SER A 111 -10.59 7.61 -3.85
CA SER A 111 -11.83 7.36 -4.57
C SER A 111 -12.41 5.98 -4.23
N SER A 112 -13.66 5.96 -3.76
CA SER A 112 -14.35 4.69 -3.50
C SER A 112 -14.49 3.80 -4.74
N GLY A 113 -14.62 4.41 -5.94
CA GLY A 113 -14.65 3.68 -7.21
C GLY A 113 -13.32 2.97 -7.49
N ASP A 114 -12.21 3.64 -7.27
CA ASP A 114 -10.87 3.06 -7.47
C ASP A 114 -10.59 1.99 -6.43
N CYS A 115 -10.97 2.24 -5.18
CA CYS A 115 -10.88 1.27 -4.10
C CYS A 115 -11.68 -0.02 -4.34
N LEU A 116 -12.74 0.02 -5.15
CA LEU A 116 -13.47 -1.18 -5.56
C LEU A 116 -12.85 -1.87 -6.78
N ALA A 117 -12.15 -1.13 -7.64
CA ALA A 117 -11.56 -1.67 -8.86
C ALA A 117 -10.16 -2.30 -8.65
N ILE A 118 -9.35 -1.73 -7.77
CA ILE A 118 -7.95 -2.12 -7.57
C ILE A 118 -7.76 -3.47 -6.87
N PRO A 119 -8.54 -3.86 -5.85
CA PRO A 119 -8.27 -5.05 -5.06
C PRO A 119 -8.18 -6.36 -5.85
N SER A 120 -9.07 -6.54 -6.84
CA SER A 120 -9.04 -7.75 -7.69
C SER A 120 -7.77 -7.84 -8.52
N VAL A 121 -7.28 -6.70 -9.02
CA VAL A 121 -6.04 -6.62 -9.80
C VAL A 121 -4.82 -6.83 -8.90
N ALA A 122 -4.86 -6.32 -7.67
CA ALA A 122 -3.80 -6.52 -6.67
C ALA A 122 -3.66 -8.00 -6.31
N ASP A 123 -4.77 -8.70 -6.10
CA ASP A 123 -4.77 -10.15 -5.82
C ASP A 123 -4.30 -10.96 -7.04
N GLU A 124 -4.76 -10.62 -8.24
CA GLU A 124 -4.32 -11.24 -9.50
C GLU A 124 -2.78 -11.17 -9.61
N LEU A 125 -2.21 -10.00 -9.36
CA LEU A 125 -0.77 -9.75 -9.48
C LEU A 125 0.03 -10.12 -8.21
N LYS A 126 -0.63 -10.58 -7.16
CA LYS A 126 -0.06 -10.88 -5.84
C LYS A 126 0.74 -9.69 -5.26
N GLN A 127 0.20 -8.49 -5.47
CA GLN A 127 0.85 -7.24 -5.09
C GLN A 127 0.34 -6.74 -3.75
N LEU A 128 1.23 -6.62 -2.77
CA LEU A 128 0.90 -5.99 -1.50
C LEU A 128 0.38 -4.57 -1.75
N THR A 129 -0.86 -4.32 -1.34
CA THR A 129 -1.55 -3.06 -1.55
C THR A 129 -2.20 -2.59 -0.25
N VAL A 130 -1.96 -1.34 0.11
CA VAL A 130 -2.49 -0.71 1.32
C VAL A 130 -3.40 0.45 0.92
N LEU A 131 -4.70 0.28 1.14
CA LEU A 131 -5.70 1.32 0.93
C LEU A 131 -5.66 2.27 2.14
N ILE A 132 -5.38 3.55 1.88
CA ILE A 132 -5.14 4.54 2.96
C ILE A 132 -6.44 5.21 3.40
N ASP A 133 -7.23 5.71 2.44
CA ASP A 133 -8.42 6.55 2.74
C ASP A 133 -9.64 6.13 1.92
N CYS A 134 -9.90 4.84 1.86
CA CYS A 134 -11.06 4.27 1.17
C CYS A 134 -12.33 4.38 2.02
N GLY A 135 -13.20 5.34 1.72
CA GLY A 135 -14.43 5.56 2.46
C GLY A 135 -15.49 4.45 2.31
N THR A 136 -15.44 3.66 1.22
CA THR A 136 -16.46 2.60 1.02
C THR A 136 -16.24 1.39 1.92
N PRO A 137 -17.27 0.90 2.66
CA PRO A 137 -17.18 -0.36 3.41
C PRO A 137 -17.15 -1.59 2.50
N ARG A 138 -17.73 -1.51 1.30
CA ARG A 138 -17.99 -2.62 0.37
C ARG A 138 -16.73 -3.42 -0.01
N VAL A 139 -15.55 -2.80 0.01
CA VAL A 139 -14.28 -3.46 -0.35
C VAL A 139 -14.12 -4.82 0.35
N PHE A 140 -14.40 -4.88 1.66
CA PHE A 140 -14.23 -6.08 2.46
C PHE A 140 -15.56 -6.68 2.97
N GLU A 141 -16.69 -6.02 2.71
CA GLU A 141 -18.03 -6.58 3.01
C GLU A 141 -18.50 -7.51 1.88
N GLU A 142 -18.11 -7.22 0.64
CA GLU A 142 -18.53 -7.99 -0.53
C GLU A 142 -17.49 -9.01 -1.01
N SER A 143 -16.23 -8.86 -0.59
CA SER A 143 -15.13 -9.71 -1.03
C SER A 143 -14.01 -9.79 0.01
N SER A 144 -13.15 -10.79 -0.12
CA SER A 144 -11.92 -10.92 0.66
C SER A 144 -10.72 -11.01 -0.26
N TYR A 145 -9.63 -10.40 0.14
CA TYR A 145 -8.39 -10.30 -0.64
C TYR A 145 -7.21 -10.74 0.18
N LYS A 146 -6.26 -11.40 -0.45
CA LYS A 146 -5.04 -11.89 0.22
C LYS A 146 -3.96 -10.82 0.30
N TYR A 147 -3.90 -9.95 -0.69
CA TYR A 147 -2.81 -8.97 -0.83
C TYR A 147 -3.25 -7.53 -0.61
N VAL A 148 -4.50 -7.30 -0.19
CA VAL A 148 -5.04 -5.96 0.01
C VAL A 148 -5.41 -5.74 1.47
N PHE A 149 -5.00 -4.62 2.02
CA PHE A 149 -5.25 -4.19 3.39
C PHE A 149 -5.75 -2.76 3.41
N ARG A 150 -6.51 -2.38 4.45
CA ARG A 150 -6.95 -1.00 4.67
C ARG A 150 -6.53 -0.56 6.07
N THR A 151 -5.99 0.65 6.17
CA THR A 151 -5.51 1.23 7.44
C THR A 151 -6.47 2.25 8.02
N GLY A 152 -7.31 2.88 7.21
CA GLY A 152 -8.26 3.90 7.63
C GLY A 152 -9.65 3.34 7.98
N PRO A 153 -10.47 4.13 8.69
CA PRO A 153 -11.88 3.84 8.89
C PRO A 153 -12.64 3.90 7.55
N HIS A 154 -13.90 3.50 7.58
CA HIS A 154 -14.80 3.65 6.45
C HIS A 154 -16.10 4.35 6.88
N ALA A 155 -16.87 4.85 5.94
CA ALA A 155 -18.03 5.70 6.16
C ALA A 155 -19.06 5.10 7.16
N ALA A 156 -19.23 3.78 7.19
CA ALA A 156 -20.13 3.17 8.17
C ALA A 156 -19.60 3.32 9.61
N MET A 157 -18.28 3.16 9.82
CA MET A 157 -17.65 3.37 11.13
C MET A 157 -17.79 4.83 11.57
N ASP A 158 -17.55 5.77 10.68
CA ASP A 158 -17.65 7.21 10.96
C ASP A 158 -19.09 7.62 11.33
N ASN A 159 -20.07 7.14 10.59
CA ASN A 159 -21.48 7.44 10.85
C ASN A 159 -21.95 6.80 12.18
N ILE A 160 -21.55 5.57 12.48
CA ILE A 160 -21.84 4.92 13.75
C ILE A 160 -21.18 5.67 14.92
N ALA A 161 -19.94 6.07 14.78
CA ALA A 161 -19.24 6.87 15.80
C ALA A 161 -19.92 8.20 16.04
N GLY A 162 -20.33 8.90 14.99
CA GLY A 162 -21.11 10.15 15.07
C GLY A 162 -22.45 9.95 15.81
N ALA A 163 -23.21 8.91 15.46
CA ALA A 163 -24.48 8.60 16.12
C ALA A 163 -24.28 8.26 17.61
N LEU A 164 -23.26 7.48 17.94
CA LEU A 164 -22.93 7.15 19.34
C LEU A 164 -22.49 8.38 20.14
N TYR A 165 -21.73 9.28 19.50
CA TYR A 165 -21.34 10.55 20.13
C TYR A 165 -22.58 11.40 20.49
N LEU A 166 -23.52 11.59 19.54
CA LEU A 166 -24.76 12.31 19.80
C LEU A 166 -25.56 11.68 20.94
N LYS A 167 -25.72 10.34 20.93
CA LYS A 167 -26.39 9.59 22.01
C LYS A 167 -25.74 9.86 23.36
N ARG A 168 -24.38 9.78 23.46
CA ARG A 168 -23.65 10.03 24.71
C ARG A 168 -23.83 11.48 25.23
N LYS A 169 -24.03 12.44 24.31
CA LYS A 169 -24.29 13.84 24.65
C LYS A 169 -25.77 14.12 24.98
N GLY A 170 -26.64 13.11 24.96
CA GLY A 170 -28.07 13.27 25.19
C GLY A 170 -28.79 13.99 24.05
N ILE A 171 -28.14 14.13 22.88
CA ILE A 171 -28.72 14.79 21.71
C ILE A 171 -29.51 13.75 20.92
N VAL A 172 -30.83 13.89 20.89
CA VAL A 172 -31.71 13.02 20.11
C VAL A 172 -32.28 13.88 18.94
N PRO A 173 -31.77 13.71 17.72
CA PRO A 173 -32.28 14.47 16.57
C PRO A 173 -33.74 14.12 16.30
N LYS A 174 -34.57 15.13 16.17
CA LYS A 174 -35.99 14.93 15.76
C LYS A 174 -36.15 14.78 14.25
N ARG A 175 -35.19 15.31 13.48
CA ARG A 175 -35.14 15.21 12.03
C ARG A 175 -33.69 15.02 11.60
N VAL A 176 -33.47 14.19 10.60
CA VAL A 176 -32.17 13.95 9.99
C VAL A 176 -32.29 14.20 8.50
N ALA A 177 -31.36 15.00 7.95
CA ALA A 177 -31.18 15.13 6.51
C ALA A 177 -29.87 14.44 6.11
N ALA A 178 -29.91 13.71 5.02
CA ALA A 178 -28.73 13.08 4.44
C ALA A 178 -28.41 13.73 3.09
N ILE A 179 -27.15 14.11 2.90
CA ILE A 179 -26.62 14.53 1.60
C ILE A 179 -25.72 13.41 1.13
N ASN A 180 -26.03 12.85 -0.01
CA ASN A 180 -25.27 11.77 -0.61
C ASN A 180 -24.63 12.25 -1.92
N GLN A 181 -23.43 11.81 -2.18
CA GLN A 181 -22.75 12.04 -3.45
C GLN A 181 -23.02 10.83 -4.36
N ASN A 182 -23.54 11.10 -5.56
CA ASN A 182 -23.76 10.08 -6.58
C ASN A 182 -22.50 9.79 -7.38
#